data_b258f0270f75404c6ee08e16eca96a8f
#
_entry.id   b258f0270f75404c6ee08e16eca96a8f
#
_cell.length_a   1.000
_cell.length_b   1.000
_cell.length_c   1.000
_cell.angle_alpha   90.00
_cell.angle_beta   90.00
_cell.angle_gamma   90.00
#
_symmetry.space_group_name_H-M   'P 1'
#
loop_
_entity.id
_entity.type
_entity.pdbx_description
1 polymer ?
#
loop_
_entity_poly.entity_id
_entity_poly.type
_entity_poly.pdbx_seq_one_letter_code
_entity_poly.pdbx_strand_id
1 'polypeptide(L)'
;MPFAVRIGLNSGEVVVGRIGDDLHMEFTAQGHVVGLAQRMEAVAESGHICLSEHTARLVEGYFQLQDLGRITVKGVSEPVWHFDLEAVGSFRTRFDRSRARGLSAFVGRDREMAALDAALERARGGSGQVVGVVGEAGTGKSRLCAEFVERCRAREIPVLEGRGVAHGRAIPMLPMLEMWRAFYEIGDDDGPETTRAKIADRLLLMGESYREVLPFIFDLFGVPDPANPSPAIDPEQRQKRIHGVLKQVLHDPAYDGRHVILLEDLHWFDGASDTYLETTVESVPDTRNLLIVTFRPEYHAPWMERPYYQPLPLQPLDPEAIYGLLRDQLGPDPVSYTHLTLPTTPYV
;
A
#
# COMPACT_ATOMS: atom_id res chain seq x y z
N MET A 1 14.08 -28.78 16.73
CA MET A 1 12.61 -28.93 16.71
C MET A 1 12.03 -27.64 16.10
N PRO A 2 11.09 -27.72 15.17
CA PRO A 2 10.42 -26.52 14.68
C PRO A 2 9.66 -25.86 15.85
N PHE A 3 9.85 -24.58 16.04
CA PHE A 3 9.13 -23.79 17.03
C PHE A 3 7.80 -23.38 16.39
N ALA A 4 6.69 -23.71 17.02
CA ALA A 4 5.36 -23.34 16.54
C ALA A 4 4.63 -22.52 17.60
N VAL A 5 4.01 -21.42 17.21
CA VAL A 5 3.29 -20.49 18.08
C VAL A 5 1.80 -20.57 17.75
N ARG A 6 0.95 -20.37 18.76
CA ARG A 6 -0.50 -20.16 18.60
C ARG A 6 -0.81 -18.71 18.86
N ILE A 7 -1.73 -18.13 18.08
CA ILE A 7 -2.13 -16.73 18.23
C ILE A 7 -3.66 -16.66 18.29
N GLY A 8 -4.18 -15.94 19.28
CA GLY A 8 -5.61 -15.63 19.39
C GLY A 8 -5.84 -14.13 19.22
N LEU A 9 -6.72 -13.74 18.32
CA LEU A 9 -7.03 -12.35 18.04
C LEU A 9 -8.50 -12.03 18.32
N ASN A 10 -8.71 -10.94 19.07
CA ASN A 10 -10.02 -10.34 19.26
C ASN A 10 -9.91 -8.82 19.32
N SER A 11 -10.85 -8.14 18.67
CA SER A 11 -10.90 -6.69 18.58
C SER A 11 -12.05 -6.16 19.44
N GLY A 12 -11.86 -4.99 20.06
CA GLY A 12 -12.89 -4.33 20.86
C GLY A 12 -12.30 -3.27 21.78
N GLU A 13 -13.16 -2.55 22.48
CA GLU A 13 -12.75 -1.54 23.44
C GLU A 13 -12.11 -2.19 24.67
N VAL A 14 -10.97 -1.66 25.09
CA VAL A 14 -10.25 -2.12 26.28
C VAL A 14 -9.91 -0.93 27.17
N VAL A 15 -9.89 -1.18 28.49
CA VAL A 15 -9.34 -0.23 29.45
C VAL A 15 -7.86 -0.54 29.61
N VAL A 16 -7.02 0.42 29.26
CA VAL A 16 -5.58 0.30 29.47
C VAL A 16 -5.23 0.93 30.79
N GLY A 17 -4.80 0.11 31.74
CA GLY A 17 -4.32 0.53 33.06
C GLY A 17 -2.79 0.51 33.08
N ARG A 18 -2.21 1.45 33.86
CA ARG A 18 -0.78 1.48 34.16
C ARG A 18 -0.56 0.63 35.45
N ILE A 19 0.28 -0.40 35.34
CA ILE A 19 0.67 -1.24 36.47
C ILE A 19 2.19 -1.13 36.64
N GLY A 20 2.67 -0.84 37.84
CA GLY A 20 4.09 -0.77 38.17
C GLY A 20 4.49 0.52 38.89
N ASP A 21 5.74 0.56 39.33
CA ASP A 21 6.39 1.70 39.93
C ASP A 21 7.24 2.48 38.93
N ASP A 22 7.89 3.55 39.35
CA ASP A 22 8.67 4.44 38.45
C ASP A 22 9.88 3.78 37.73
N LEU A 23 10.20 2.54 38.11
CA LEU A 23 11.33 1.76 37.55
C LEU A 23 10.88 0.66 36.59
N HIS A 24 9.63 0.17 36.70
CA HIS A 24 9.08 -0.86 35.84
C HIS A 24 7.64 -0.52 35.50
N MET A 25 7.41 0.03 34.32
CA MET A 25 6.07 0.35 33.83
C MET A 25 5.61 -0.72 32.83
N GLU A 26 4.49 -1.39 33.16
CA GLU A 26 3.78 -2.24 32.23
C GLU A 26 2.38 -1.68 31.97
N PHE A 27 1.98 -1.70 30.70
CA PHE A 27 0.60 -1.39 30.33
C PHE A 27 -0.18 -2.69 30.24
N THR A 28 -1.22 -2.82 31.04
CA THR A 28 -2.10 -3.99 31.00
C THR A 28 -3.46 -3.60 30.47
N ALA A 29 -3.89 -4.27 29.39
CA ALA A 29 -5.25 -4.16 28.90
C ALA A 29 -6.16 -5.09 29.73
N GLN A 30 -7.26 -4.56 30.25
CA GLN A 30 -8.26 -5.32 31.02
C GLN A 30 -9.62 -5.25 30.32
N GLY A 31 -10.38 -6.33 30.43
CA GLY A 31 -11.75 -6.38 29.95
C GLY A 31 -12.12 -7.72 29.30
N HIS A 32 -13.40 -7.87 29.03
CA HIS A 32 -13.96 -9.05 28.35
C HIS A 32 -13.29 -9.34 27.00
N VAL A 33 -12.87 -8.29 26.30
CA VAL A 33 -12.19 -8.35 25.00
C VAL A 33 -10.87 -9.11 25.08
N VAL A 34 -10.05 -8.83 26.11
CA VAL A 34 -8.78 -9.52 26.33
C VAL A 34 -9.01 -10.99 26.68
N GLY A 35 -10.00 -11.25 27.52
CA GLY A 35 -10.38 -12.63 27.87
C GLY A 35 -10.83 -13.45 26.67
N LEU A 36 -11.50 -12.86 25.68
CA LEU A 36 -11.88 -13.56 24.46
C LEU A 36 -10.67 -13.83 23.55
N ALA A 37 -9.71 -12.91 23.45
CA ALA A 37 -8.46 -13.13 22.72
C ALA A 37 -7.68 -14.33 23.29
N GLN A 38 -7.54 -14.43 24.62
CA GLN A 38 -6.91 -15.59 25.30
C GLN A 38 -7.64 -16.90 24.98
N ARG A 39 -8.96 -16.86 24.82
CA ARG A 39 -9.73 -18.07 24.46
C ARG A 39 -9.56 -18.45 23.01
N MET A 40 -9.44 -17.48 22.10
CA MET A 40 -9.09 -17.75 20.70
C MET A 40 -7.70 -18.38 20.59
N GLU A 41 -6.72 -17.90 21.37
CA GLU A 41 -5.39 -18.53 21.44
C GLU A 41 -5.47 -19.97 21.99
N ALA A 42 -6.28 -20.20 23.02
CA ALA A 42 -6.40 -21.53 23.62
C ALA A 42 -7.03 -22.59 22.69
N VAL A 43 -7.89 -22.16 21.75
CA VAL A 43 -8.53 -23.07 20.77
C VAL A 43 -7.76 -23.15 19.44
N ALA A 44 -6.83 -22.25 19.19
CA ALA A 44 -5.97 -22.29 18.02
C ALA A 44 -5.10 -23.55 17.99
N GLU A 45 -4.97 -24.17 16.84
CA GLU A 45 -4.01 -25.21 16.61
C GLU A 45 -2.56 -24.66 16.60
N SER A 46 -1.60 -25.53 16.81
CA SER A 46 -0.18 -25.14 16.83
C SER A 46 0.26 -24.67 15.43
N GLY A 47 0.74 -23.44 15.32
CA GLY A 47 1.10 -22.81 14.06
C GLY A 47 -0.01 -21.99 13.42
N HIS A 48 -1.19 -21.92 14.06
CA HIS A 48 -2.37 -21.23 13.52
C HIS A 48 -2.75 -19.95 14.27
N ILE A 49 -3.53 -19.11 13.60
CA ILE A 49 -4.03 -17.83 14.12
C ILE A 49 -5.56 -17.88 14.15
N CYS A 50 -6.13 -17.94 15.35
CA CYS A 50 -7.57 -18.00 15.54
C CYS A 50 -8.17 -16.62 15.84
N LEU A 51 -9.25 -16.24 15.15
CA LEU A 51 -9.94 -14.96 15.29
C LEU A 51 -11.36 -15.15 15.82
N SER A 52 -11.82 -14.19 16.62
CA SER A 52 -13.24 -14.06 16.93
C SER A 52 -14.05 -13.55 15.73
N GLU A 53 -15.36 -13.77 15.74
CA GLU A 53 -16.28 -13.29 14.70
C GLU A 53 -16.15 -11.78 14.44
N HIS A 54 -16.05 -10.99 15.51
CA HIS A 54 -15.90 -9.55 15.36
C HIS A 54 -14.63 -9.16 14.64
N THR A 55 -13.51 -9.77 14.99
CA THR A 55 -12.22 -9.55 14.30
C THR A 55 -12.26 -10.06 12.87
N ALA A 56 -12.84 -11.25 12.64
CA ALA A 56 -13.00 -11.81 11.29
C ALA A 56 -13.75 -10.85 10.36
N ARG A 57 -14.83 -10.23 10.80
CA ARG A 57 -15.58 -9.22 10.04
C ARG A 57 -14.75 -7.96 9.72
N LEU A 58 -13.88 -7.54 10.63
CA LEU A 58 -13.01 -6.38 10.41
C LEU A 58 -11.96 -6.62 9.34
N VAL A 59 -11.44 -7.86 9.28
CA VAL A 59 -10.36 -8.25 8.37
C VAL A 59 -10.85 -8.99 7.11
N GLU A 60 -12.16 -9.09 6.92
CA GLU A 60 -12.79 -9.73 5.77
C GLU A 60 -12.29 -9.16 4.44
N GLY A 61 -11.77 -10.03 3.58
CA GLY A 61 -11.18 -9.70 2.29
C GLY A 61 -9.69 -9.28 2.35
N TYR A 62 -9.20 -8.85 3.53
CA TYR A 62 -7.75 -8.64 3.72
C TYR A 62 -7.01 -9.95 3.97
N PHE A 63 -7.72 -10.94 4.50
CA PHE A 63 -7.20 -12.27 4.76
C PHE A 63 -8.19 -13.33 4.30
N GLN A 64 -7.68 -14.49 3.92
CA GLN A 64 -8.47 -15.69 3.69
C GLN A 64 -8.72 -16.33 5.04
N LEU A 65 -9.99 -16.52 5.37
CA LEU A 65 -10.42 -17.04 6.66
C LEU A 65 -11.19 -18.34 6.45
N GLN A 66 -10.84 -19.36 7.21
CA GLN A 66 -11.61 -20.59 7.29
C GLN A 66 -12.60 -20.48 8.45
N ASP A 67 -13.88 -20.67 8.19
CA ASP A 67 -14.90 -20.75 9.23
C ASP A 67 -14.81 -22.11 9.95
N LEU A 68 -14.48 -22.08 11.24
CA LEU A 68 -14.38 -23.26 12.10
C LEU A 68 -15.67 -23.54 12.90
N GLY A 69 -16.73 -22.74 12.66
CA GLY A 69 -18.01 -22.89 13.32
C GLY A 69 -18.09 -22.24 14.69
N ARG A 70 -19.03 -22.74 15.54
CA ARG A 70 -19.27 -22.21 16.87
C ARG A 70 -18.60 -23.04 17.94
N ILE A 71 -18.00 -22.37 18.92
CA ILE A 71 -17.38 -23.02 20.08
C ILE A 71 -17.89 -22.40 21.40
N THR A 72 -18.11 -23.25 22.38
CA THR A 72 -18.40 -22.79 23.75
C THR A 72 -17.11 -22.52 24.48
N VAL A 73 -16.92 -21.28 24.93
CA VAL A 73 -15.72 -20.87 25.66
C VAL A 73 -16.06 -20.48 27.10
N LYS A 74 -15.19 -20.81 28.04
CA LYS A 74 -15.39 -20.57 29.46
C LYS A 74 -15.65 -19.08 29.75
N GLY A 75 -16.78 -18.78 30.43
CA GLY A 75 -17.13 -17.41 30.83
C GLY A 75 -17.79 -16.57 29.75
N VAL A 76 -18.24 -17.18 28.64
CA VAL A 76 -19.15 -16.60 27.66
C VAL A 76 -20.42 -17.43 27.64
N SER A 77 -21.58 -16.76 27.77
CA SER A 77 -22.88 -17.43 27.90
C SER A 77 -23.36 -18.09 26.61
N GLU A 78 -22.97 -17.56 25.47
CA GLU A 78 -23.35 -18.06 24.17
C GLU A 78 -22.14 -18.60 23.36
N PRO A 79 -22.33 -19.63 22.54
CA PRO A 79 -21.28 -20.10 21.65
C PRO A 79 -20.85 -18.99 20.69
N VAL A 80 -19.55 -18.82 20.51
CA VAL A 80 -18.95 -17.81 19.65
C VAL A 80 -18.45 -18.43 18.34
N TRP A 81 -18.63 -17.73 17.24
CA TRP A 81 -18.00 -18.09 15.98
C TRP A 81 -16.49 -17.82 16.05
N HIS A 82 -15.71 -18.72 15.47
CA HIS A 82 -14.26 -18.55 15.37
C HIS A 82 -13.76 -18.96 13.99
N PHE A 83 -12.65 -18.36 13.60
CA PHE A 83 -12.09 -18.47 12.26
C PHE A 83 -10.59 -18.70 12.35
N ASP A 84 -10.05 -19.52 11.44
CA ASP A 84 -8.61 -19.64 11.24
C ASP A 84 -8.15 -18.71 10.11
N LEU A 85 -6.99 -18.08 10.28
CA LEU A 85 -6.38 -17.22 9.26
C LEU A 85 -5.44 -18.06 8.42
N GLU A 86 -5.83 -18.35 7.18
CA GLU A 86 -5.08 -19.23 6.29
C GLU A 86 -4.03 -18.49 5.47
N ALA A 87 -4.37 -17.31 4.91
CA ALA A 87 -3.51 -16.57 4.01
C ALA A 87 -3.84 -15.09 3.93
N VAL A 88 -2.99 -14.31 3.28
CA VAL A 88 -3.28 -12.93 2.89
C VAL A 88 -4.33 -12.94 1.78
N GLY A 89 -5.34 -12.09 1.91
CA GLY A 89 -6.42 -11.93 0.92
C GLY A 89 -6.03 -11.00 -0.23
N SER A 90 -7.01 -10.72 -1.10
CA SER A 90 -6.82 -9.89 -2.28
C SER A 90 -6.81 -8.38 -1.99
N PHE A 91 -7.37 -7.95 -0.86
CA PHE A 91 -7.43 -6.52 -0.52
C PHE A 91 -6.24 -6.13 0.36
N ARG A 92 -5.50 -5.12 -0.06
CA ARG A 92 -4.39 -4.56 0.72
C ARG A 92 -4.80 -3.29 1.46
N THR A 93 -5.88 -2.64 1.02
CA THR A 93 -6.35 -1.37 1.59
C THR A 93 -7.86 -1.32 1.75
N ARG A 94 -8.33 -0.34 2.55
CA ARG A 94 -9.76 -0.03 2.64
C ARG A 94 -10.34 0.41 1.30
N PHE A 95 -9.53 1.05 0.46
CA PHE A 95 -9.95 1.48 -0.86
C PHE A 95 -10.19 0.27 -1.78
N ASP A 96 -9.32 -0.75 -1.77
CA ASP A 96 -9.51 -1.98 -2.54
C ASP A 96 -10.82 -2.68 -2.17
N ARG A 97 -11.11 -2.75 -0.88
CA ARG A 97 -12.39 -3.29 -0.37
C ARG A 97 -13.60 -2.47 -0.85
N SER A 98 -13.50 -1.14 -0.82
CA SER A 98 -14.56 -0.26 -1.31
C SER A 98 -14.77 -0.43 -2.81
N ARG A 99 -13.68 -0.56 -3.57
CA ARG A 99 -13.71 -0.81 -5.02
C ARG A 99 -14.41 -2.13 -5.36
N ALA A 100 -14.13 -3.19 -4.63
CA ALA A 100 -14.78 -4.50 -4.85
C ALA A 100 -16.28 -4.50 -4.53
N ARG A 101 -16.72 -3.61 -3.62
CA ARG A 101 -18.16 -3.42 -3.30
C ARG A 101 -18.90 -2.49 -4.25
N GLY A 102 -18.20 -1.89 -5.21
CA GLY A 102 -18.69 -0.83 -6.08
C GLY A 102 -18.42 0.55 -5.51
N LEU A 103 -17.75 1.37 -6.31
CA LEU A 103 -17.47 2.76 -5.93
C LEU A 103 -18.68 3.62 -6.27
N SER A 104 -18.96 4.62 -5.42
CA SER A 104 -19.91 5.70 -5.73
C SER A 104 -19.47 6.51 -6.95
N ALA A 105 -20.35 7.32 -7.51
CA ALA A 105 -20.02 8.24 -8.59
C ALA A 105 -18.78 9.10 -8.24
N PHE A 106 -17.91 9.33 -9.21
CA PHE A 106 -16.78 10.23 -9.06
C PHE A 106 -17.22 11.66 -9.38
N VAL A 107 -17.21 12.54 -8.39
CA VAL A 107 -17.77 13.90 -8.49
C VAL A 107 -16.83 14.96 -7.89
N GLY A 108 -16.93 16.19 -8.37
CA GLY A 108 -16.32 17.36 -7.75
C GLY A 108 -14.79 17.41 -7.81
N ARG A 109 -14.16 16.72 -8.77
CA ARG A 109 -12.69 16.64 -8.94
C ARG A 109 -12.21 16.93 -10.36
N ASP A 110 -13.00 17.66 -11.13
CA ASP A 110 -12.69 17.94 -12.54
C ASP A 110 -11.42 18.78 -12.70
N ARG A 111 -11.17 19.71 -11.77
CA ARG A 111 -9.98 20.57 -11.78
C ARG A 111 -8.71 19.77 -11.48
N GLU A 112 -8.77 18.94 -10.46
CA GLU A 112 -7.65 18.07 -10.08
C GLU A 112 -7.35 17.05 -11.18
N MET A 113 -8.37 16.46 -11.77
CA MET A 113 -8.23 15.54 -12.88
C MET A 113 -7.61 16.24 -14.11
N ALA A 114 -8.07 17.44 -14.46
CA ALA A 114 -7.49 18.23 -15.55
C ALA A 114 -6.02 18.60 -15.29
N ALA A 115 -5.64 18.86 -14.04
CA ALA A 115 -4.25 19.13 -13.65
C ALA A 115 -3.36 17.90 -13.85
N LEU A 116 -3.86 16.71 -13.48
CA LEU A 116 -3.15 15.44 -13.73
C LEU A 116 -3.02 15.14 -15.23
N ASP A 117 -4.10 15.33 -16.02
CA ASP A 117 -4.06 15.15 -17.47
C ASP A 117 -3.06 16.13 -18.12
N ALA A 118 -3.02 17.39 -17.69
CA ALA A 118 -2.06 18.38 -18.19
C ALA A 118 -0.60 18.03 -17.83
N ALA A 119 -0.35 17.49 -16.63
CA ALA A 119 0.96 17.01 -16.23
C ALA A 119 1.39 15.79 -17.06
N LEU A 120 0.48 14.88 -17.34
CA LEU A 120 0.72 13.72 -18.19
C LEU A 120 1.11 14.13 -19.61
N GLU A 121 0.40 15.08 -20.22
CA GLU A 121 0.72 15.53 -21.58
C GLU A 121 2.09 16.26 -21.62
N ARG A 122 2.46 17.02 -20.58
CA ARG A 122 3.81 17.60 -20.49
C ARG A 122 4.89 16.51 -20.39
N ALA A 123 4.67 15.52 -19.55
CA ALA A 123 5.58 14.40 -19.40
C ALA A 123 5.77 13.63 -20.72
N ARG A 124 4.69 13.31 -21.42
CA ARG A 124 4.72 12.65 -22.74
C ARG A 124 5.44 13.49 -23.79
N GLY A 125 5.40 14.80 -23.65
CA GLY A 125 6.18 15.74 -24.49
C GLY A 125 7.68 15.73 -24.23
N GLY A 126 8.18 14.96 -23.26
CA GLY A 126 9.60 14.83 -22.93
C GLY A 126 10.05 15.73 -21.76
N SER A 127 9.11 16.27 -20.99
CA SER A 127 9.38 17.04 -19.77
C SER A 127 8.70 16.33 -18.59
N GLY A 128 9.39 15.37 -17.99
CA GLY A 128 8.87 14.58 -16.90
C GLY A 128 8.37 15.45 -15.75
N GLN A 129 7.30 15.02 -15.11
CA GLN A 129 6.58 15.78 -14.08
C GLN A 129 6.45 15.00 -12.79
N VAL A 130 6.50 15.71 -11.67
CA VAL A 130 6.20 15.18 -10.34
C VAL A 130 4.97 15.92 -9.78
N VAL A 131 3.91 15.20 -9.46
CA VAL A 131 2.68 15.77 -8.89
C VAL A 131 2.44 15.19 -7.50
N GLY A 132 2.39 16.08 -6.50
CA GLY A 132 2.07 15.72 -5.12
C GLY A 132 0.60 15.94 -4.79
N VAL A 133 -0.18 14.88 -4.67
CA VAL A 133 -1.58 14.93 -4.23
C VAL A 133 -1.61 14.98 -2.71
N VAL A 134 -1.90 16.15 -2.17
CA VAL A 134 -1.80 16.44 -0.74
C VAL A 134 -3.18 16.60 -0.12
N GLY A 135 -3.41 16.03 1.05
CA GLY A 135 -4.66 16.21 1.78
C GLY A 135 -4.77 15.32 3.00
N GLU A 136 -5.69 15.68 3.87
CA GLU A 136 -6.00 14.92 5.08
C GLU A 136 -6.51 13.51 4.79
N ALA A 137 -6.56 12.67 5.83
CA ALA A 137 -7.19 11.36 5.71
C ALA A 137 -8.66 11.51 5.29
N GLY A 138 -9.11 10.70 4.31
CA GLY A 138 -10.51 10.72 3.86
C GLY A 138 -10.85 11.81 2.82
N THR A 139 -9.91 12.68 2.40
CA THR A 139 -10.16 13.71 1.37
C THR A 139 -10.33 13.16 -0.05
N GLY A 140 -10.12 11.87 -0.26
CA GLY A 140 -10.31 11.21 -1.55
C GLY A 140 -9.05 11.12 -2.42
N LYS A 141 -7.84 11.24 -1.85
CA LYS A 141 -6.57 11.09 -2.59
C LYS A 141 -6.52 9.79 -3.41
N SER A 142 -6.70 8.65 -2.75
CA SER A 142 -6.67 7.34 -3.41
C SER A 142 -7.80 7.18 -4.44
N ARG A 143 -8.98 7.82 -4.21
CA ARG A 143 -10.06 7.82 -5.19
C ARG A 143 -9.68 8.59 -6.45
N LEU A 144 -9.12 9.79 -6.32
CA LEU A 144 -8.64 10.59 -7.45
C LEU A 144 -7.57 9.84 -8.25
N CYS A 145 -6.58 9.27 -7.55
CA CYS A 145 -5.50 8.51 -8.18
C CYS A 145 -6.03 7.29 -8.94
N ALA A 146 -6.94 6.53 -8.34
CA ALA A 146 -7.52 5.35 -8.99
C ALA A 146 -8.31 5.70 -10.26
N GLU A 147 -9.12 6.78 -10.23
CA GLU A 147 -9.83 7.25 -11.42
C GLU A 147 -8.86 7.70 -12.52
N PHE A 148 -7.77 8.36 -12.15
CA PHE A 148 -6.74 8.76 -13.11
C PHE A 148 -6.01 7.55 -13.69
N VAL A 149 -5.65 6.57 -12.86
CA VAL A 149 -5.03 5.31 -13.29
C VAL A 149 -5.92 4.56 -14.27
N GLU A 150 -7.23 4.43 -14.01
CA GLU A 150 -8.16 3.79 -14.93
C GLU A 150 -8.23 4.53 -16.28
N ARG A 151 -8.20 5.87 -16.27
CA ARG A 151 -8.12 6.66 -17.52
C ARG A 151 -6.81 6.42 -18.27
N CYS A 152 -5.70 6.27 -17.58
CA CYS A 152 -4.40 5.94 -18.18
C CYS A 152 -4.45 4.54 -18.80
N ARG A 153 -4.97 3.54 -18.09
CA ARG A 153 -5.12 2.17 -18.59
C ARG A 153 -6.02 2.10 -19.82
N ALA A 154 -7.12 2.83 -19.84
CA ALA A 154 -8.02 2.93 -20.99
C ALA A 154 -7.35 3.57 -22.22
N ARG A 155 -6.26 4.34 -22.04
CA ARG A 155 -5.42 4.92 -23.08
C ARG A 155 -4.17 4.07 -23.38
N GLU A 156 -4.09 2.87 -22.85
CA GLU A 156 -2.94 1.94 -22.96
C GLU A 156 -1.62 2.55 -22.45
N ILE A 157 -1.71 3.45 -21.45
CA ILE A 157 -0.54 4.03 -20.79
C ILE A 157 -0.15 3.11 -19.63
N PRO A 158 1.08 2.59 -19.61
CA PRO A 158 1.55 1.74 -18.52
C PRO A 158 1.56 2.48 -17.19
N VAL A 159 1.08 1.83 -16.14
CA VAL A 159 1.05 2.37 -14.78
C VAL A 159 1.78 1.44 -13.84
N LEU A 160 2.72 1.99 -13.08
CA LEU A 160 3.42 1.31 -12.00
C LEU A 160 2.95 1.87 -10.67
N GLU A 161 2.54 1.01 -9.77
CA GLU A 161 1.97 1.40 -8.50
C GLU A 161 2.77 0.83 -7.33
N GLY A 162 3.06 1.66 -6.34
CA GLY A 162 3.64 1.27 -5.06
C GLY A 162 2.94 2.00 -3.92
N ARG A 163 2.79 1.36 -2.77
CA ARG A 163 2.02 1.94 -1.67
C ARG A 163 2.68 1.74 -0.32
N GLY A 164 2.78 2.84 0.44
CA GLY A 164 3.14 2.79 1.85
C GLY A 164 1.99 2.22 2.69
N VAL A 165 2.32 1.31 3.60
CA VAL A 165 1.36 0.76 4.56
C VAL A 165 1.91 0.89 5.98
N ALA A 166 1.04 1.17 6.95
CA ALA A 166 1.46 1.45 8.33
C ALA A 166 2.34 0.34 8.95
N HIS A 167 1.99 -0.93 8.66
CA HIS A 167 2.76 -2.10 9.11
C HIS A 167 3.96 -2.42 8.21
N GLY A 168 4.06 -1.83 7.02
CA GLY A 168 5.13 -2.07 6.04
C GLY A 168 6.46 -1.39 6.37
N ARG A 169 6.49 -0.45 7.32
CA ARG A 169 7.75 0.21 7.77
C ARG A 169 8.81 -0.76 8.29
N ALA A 170 8.41 -1.95 8.72
CA ALA A 170 9.33 -3.00 9.15
C ALA A 170 9.99 -3.77 7.98
N ILE A 171 9.49 -3.63 6.77
CA ILE A 171 10.01 -4.27 5.56
C ILE A 171 10.64 -3.18 4.69
N PRO A 172 11.97 -3.10 4.63
CA PRO A 172 12.64 -2.06 3.84
C PRO A 172 12.23 -2.10 2.37
N MET A 173 11.97 -0.95 1.78
CA MET A 173 11.64 -0.76 0.36
C MET A 173 10.38 -1.47 -0.12
N LEU A 174 9.46 -1.87 0.75
CA LEU A 174 8.25 -2.62 0.36
C LEU A 174 7.45 -1.92 -0.76
N PRO A 175 7.16 -0.60 -0.71
CA PRO A 175 6.43 0.08 -1.78
C PRO A 175 7.15 0.03 -3.13
N MET A 176 8.48 0.10 -3.09
CA MET A 176 9.30 0.03 -4.30
C MET A 176 9.37 -1.38 -4.88
N LEU A 177 9.48 -2.38 -4.01
CA LEU A 177 9.44 -3.79 -4.42
C LEU A 177 8.11 -4.14 -5.09
N GLU A 178 6.99 -3.66 -4.56
CA GLU A 178 5.66 -3.87 -5.17
C GLU A 178 5.59 -3.25 -6.57
N MET A 179 6.05 -2.01 -6.72
CA MET A 179 6.13 -1.33 -8.01
C MET A 179 7.00 -2.11 -9.01
N TRP A 180 8.18 -2.56 -8.58
CA TRP A 180 9.09 -3.31 -9.44
C TRP A 180 8.61 -4.72 -9.74
N ARG A 181 7.87 -5.39 -8.82
CA ARG A 181 7.18 -6.66 -9.12
C ARG A 181 6.22 -6.49 -10.29
N ALA A 182 5.44 -5.40 -10.30
CA ALA A 182 4.55 -5.10 -11.41
C ALA A 182 5.33 -4.84 -12.73
N PHE A 183 6.46 -4.13 -12.67
CA PHE A 183 7.31 -3.88 -13.82
C PHE A 183 7.90 -5.17 -14.43
N TYR A 184 8.33 -6.11 -13.59
CA TYR A 184 8.83 -7.42 -14.02
C TYR A 184 7.72 -8.46 -14.25
N GLU A 185 6.45 -8.09 -14.08
CA GLU A 185 5.30 -8.99 -14.22
C GLU A 185 5.37 -10.22 -13.28
N ILE A 186 5.93 -10.03 -12.08
CA ILE A 186 6.06 -11.07 -11.05
C ILE A 186 4.73 -11.25 -10.34
N GLY A 187 4.12 -12.42 -10.49
CA GLY A 187 2.90 -12.82 -9.79
C GLY A 187 3.17 -13.34 -8.36
N ASP A 188 2.09 -13.47 -7.58
CA ASP A 188 2.20 -13.99 -6.20
C ASP A 188 2.54 -15.49 -6.17
N ASP A 189 2.18 -16.24 -7.21
CA ASP A 189 2.45 -17.68 -7.36
C ASP A 189 3.81 -17.98 -8.02
N ASP A 190 4.59 -16.96 -8.41
CA ASP A 190 5.88 -17.16 -9.05
C ASP A 190 6.93 -17.69 -8.06
N GLY A 191 7.43 -18.85 -8.31
CA GLY A 191 8.58 -19.41 -7.56
C GLY A 191 9.89 -18.66 -7.86
N PRO A 192 10.96 -18.94 -7.06
CA PRO A 192 12.24 -18.23 -7.19
C PRO A 192 12.87 -18.29 -8.58
N GLU A 193 12.76 -19.42 -9.28
CA GLU A 193 13.31 -19.58 -10.64
C GLU A 193 12.55 -18.74 -11.67
N THR A 194 11.22 -18.76 -11.62
CA THR A 194 10.35 -17.95 -12.50
C THR A 194 10.58 -16.46 -12.26
N THR A 195 10.69 -16.05 -11.01
CA THR A 195 10.99 -14.67 -10.62
C THR A 195 12.33 -14.22 -11.21
N ARG A 196 13.40 -15.00 -11.05
CA ARG A 196 14.71 -14.68 -11.64
C ARG A 196 14.65 -14.59 -13.17
N ALA A 197 13.97 -15.52 -13.82
CA ALA A 197 13.82 -15.52 -15.27
C ALA A 197 13.14 -14.23 -15.76
N LYS A 198 12.01 -13.85 -15.17
CA LYS A 198 11.26 -12.62 -15.52
C LYS A 198 12.11 -11.36 -15.35
N ILE A 199 12.84 -11.24 -14.24
CA ILE A 199 13.76 -10.12 -13.99
C ILE A 199 14.87 -10.10 -15.04
N ALA A 200 15.52 -11.23 -15.29
CA ALA A 200 16.62 -11.34 -16.25
C ALA A 200 16.16 -11.03 -17.67
N ASP A 201 15.07 -11.63 -18.12
CA ASP A 201 14.52 -11.42 -19.46
C ASP A 201 14.19 -9.94 -19.68
N ARG A 202 13.53 -9.29 -18.72
CA ARG A 202 13.16 -7.88 -18.83
C ARG A 202 14.38 -6.96 -18.91
N LEU A 203 15.36 -7.15 -18.03
CA LEU A 203 16.57 -6.31 -17.99
C LEU A 203 17.49 -6.58 -19.18
N LEU A 204 17.68 -7.83 -19.59
CA LEU A 204 18.54 -8.18 -20.73
C LEU A 204 17.95 -7.78 -22.09
N LEU A 205 16.61 -7.69 -22.20
CA LEU A 205 15.96 -7.07 -23.37
C LEU A 205 16.30 -5.58 -23.49
N MET A 206 16.56 -4.89 -22.38
CA MET A 206 16.99 -3.49 -22.38
C MET A 206 18.49 -3.36 -22.68
N GLY A 207 19.32 -4.36 -22.37
CA GLY A 207 20.74 -4.35 -22.72
C GLY A 207 21.59 -5.35 -21.92
N GLU A 208 22.64 -5.85 -22.54
CA GLU A 208 23.61 -6.77 -21.90
C GLU A 208 24.33 -6.14 -20.70
N SER A 209 24.42 -4.81 -20.63
CA SER A 209 25.03 -4.11 -19.48
C SER A 209 24.35 -4.39 -18.16
N TYR A 210 23.08 -4.79 -18.19
CA TYR A 210 22.34 -5.16 -16.97
C TYR A 210 22.73 -6.53 -16.38
N ARG A 211 23.47 -7.36 -17.12
CA ARG A 211 23.87 -8.70 -16.66
C ARG A 211 24.67 -8.68 -15.36
N GLU A 212 25.54 -7.70 -15.20
CA GLU A 212 26.39 -7.57 -14.00
C GLU A 212 25.62 -7.21 -12.73
N VAL A 213 24.44 -6.65 -12.88
CA VAL A 213 23.62 -6.19 -11.74
C VAL A 213 22.51 -7.17 -11.35
N LEU A 214 22.23 -8.17 -12.19
CA LEU A 214 21.20 -9.18 -11.93
C LEU A 214 21.33 -9.82 -10.55
N PRO A 215 22.53 -10.24 -10.07
CA PRO A 215 22.64 -10.86 -8.75
C PRO A 215 22.16 -9.95 -7.61
N PHE A 216 22.38 -8.64 -7.71
CA PHE A 216 21.94 -7.67 -6.70
C PHE A 216 20.42 -7.49 -6.72
N ILE A 217 19.83 -7.51 -7.91
CA ILE A 217 18.36 -7.41 -8.07
C ILE A 217 17.71 -8.70 -7.57
N PHE A 218 18.25 -9.88 -7.87
CA PHE A 218 17.75 -11.15 -7.34
C PHE A 218 17.75 -11.17 -5.80
N ASP A 219 18.82 -10.68 -5.18
CA ASP A 219 18.88 -10.58 -3.73
C ASP A 219 17.87 -9.58 -3.17
N LEU A 220 17.65 -8.44 -3.86
CA LEU A 220 16.66 -7.45 -3.47
C LEU A 220 15.25 -8.05 -3.43
N PHE A 221 14.95 -8.96 -4.37
CA PHE A 221 13.68 -9.69 -4.43
C PHE A 221 13.63 -10.94 -3.56
N GLY A 222 14.70 -11.24 -2.80
CA GLY A 222 14.76 -12.42 -1.94
C GLY A 222 14.87 -13.75 -2.70
N VAL A 223 15.32 -13.71 -3.96
CA VAL A 223 15.49 -14.90 -4.84
C VAL A 223 16.95 -15.05 -5.33
N PRO A 224 17.93 -15.13 -4.44
CA PRO A 224 19.34 -15.21 -4.82
C PRO A 224 19.58 -16.35 -5.80
N ASP A 225 20.55 -16.16 -6.71
CA ASP A 225 21.00 -17.22 -7.63
C ASP A 225 22.17 -17.99 -7.01
N PRO A 226 21.99 -19.25 -6.64
CA PRO A 226 23.07 -20.04 -6.05
C PRO A 226 24.25 -20.27 -7.00
N ALA A 227 24.01 -20.24 -8.33
CA ALA A 227 25.05 -20.43 -9.34
C ALA A 227 25.87 -19.16 -9.59
N ASN A 228 25.27 -17.98 -9.34
CA ASN A 228 25.91 -16.68 -9.53
C ASN A 228 25.53 -15.73 -8.39
N PRO A 229 26.04 -15.96 -7.16
CA PRO A 229 25.71 -15.12 -6.01
C PRO A 229 26.23 -13.68 -6.17
N SER A 230 25.54 -12.71 -5.56
CA SER A 230 26.00 -11.34 -5.59
C SER A 230 27.36 -11.19 -4.90
N PRO A 231 28.27 -10.35 -5.45
CA PRO A 231 29.54 -10.07 -4.82
C PRO A 231 29.37 -9.50 -3.39
N ALA A 232 30.23 -9.90 -2.49
CA ALA A 232 30.30 -9.35 -1.15
C ALA A 232 30.90 -7.92 -1.22
N ILE A 233 30.03 -6.94 -1.15
CA ILE A 233 30.36 -5.50 -1.08
C ILE A 233 29.70 -4.90 0.16
N ASP A 234 30.18 -3.74 0.60
CA ASP A 234 29.57 -3.06 1.73
C ASP A 234 28.10 -2.60 1.41
N PRO A 235 27.26 -2.46 2.44
CA PRO A 235 25.85 -2.13 2.25
C PRO A 235 25.60 -0.82 1.48
N GLU A 236 26.44 0.19 1.67
CA GLU A 236 26.32 1.48 1.00
C GLU A 236 26.61 1.37 -0.50
N GLN A 237 27.66 0.64 -0.88
CA GLN A 237 27.98 0.38 -2.28
C GLN A 237 26.89 -0.47 -2.95
N ARG A 238 26.32 -1.45 -2.22
CA ARG A 238 25.21 -2.24 -2.70
C ARG A 238 23.99 -1.37 -3.00
N GLN A 239 23.63 -0.50 -2.08
CA GLN A 239 22.50 0.42 -2.24
C GLN A 239 22.74 1.36 -3.43
N LYS A 240 23.93 1.93 -3.57
CA LYS A 240 24.29 2.79 -4.72
C LYS A 240 24.15 2.04 -6.06
N ARG A 241 24.57 0.78 -6.11
CA ARG A 241 24.41 -0.04 -7.33
C ARG A 241 22.93 -0.25 -7.68
N ILE A 242 22.12 -0.66 -6.70
CA ILE A 242 20.67 -0.88 -6.91
C ILE A 242 20.01 0.42 -7.39
N HIS A 243 20.25 1.56 -6.73
CA HIS A 243 19.71 2.85 -7.15
C HIS A 243 20.19 3.25 -8.55
N GLY A 244 21.46 2.97 -8.88
CA GLY A 244 22.03 3.22 -10.22
C GLY A 244 21.31 2.45 -11.31
N VAL A 245 21.01 1.17 -11.08
CA VAL A 245 20.23 0.34 -12.03
C VAL A 245 18.84 0.91 -12.24
N LEU A 246 18.14 1.22 -11.14
CA LEU A 246 16.78 1.73 -11.20
C LEU A 246 16.72 3.08 -11.94
N LYS A 247 17.70 3.97 -11.70
CA LYS A 247 17.86 5.19 -12.46
C LYS A 247 18.12 4.92 -13.94
N GLN A 248 19.00 3.98 -14.26
CA GLN A 248 19.32 3.59 -15.63
C GLN A 248 18.09 3.05 -16.36
N VAL A 249 17.27 2.21 -15.70
CA VAL A 249 16.02 1.69 -16.25
C VAL A 249 15.06 2.83 -16.62
N LEU A 250 14.89 3.84 -15.76
CA LEU A 250 13.99 4.97 -16.02
C LEU A 250 14.41 5.82 -17.24
N HIS A 251 15.69 5.80 -17.61
CA HIS A 251 16.25 6.54 -18.76
C HIS A 251 16.50 5.66 -20.00
N ASP A 252 16.29 4.36 -19.87
CA ASP A 252 16.57 3.44 -20.97
C ASP A 252 15.58 3.64 -22.13
N PRO A 253 16.05 3.86 -23.37
CA PRO A 253 15.17 3.99 -24.53
C PRO A 253 14.24 2.78 -24.75
N ALA A 254 14.68 1.57 -24.39
CA ALA A 254 13.87 0.36 -24.51
C ALA A 254 12.74 0.30 -23.49
N TYR A 255 12.84 1.09 -22.39
CA TYR A 255 11.77 1.27 -21.41
C TYR A 255 10.61 2.12 -21.95
N ASP A 256 10.77 2.75 -23.12
CA ASP A 256 9.86 3.71 -23.79
C ASP A 256 9.44 4.95 -22.95
N GLY A 257 9.89 5.03 -21.69
CA GLY A 257 9.83 6.22 -20.82
C GLY A 257 8.45 6.88 -20.64
N ARG A 258 7.34 6.19 -20.94
CA ARG A 258 5.99 6.77 -20.97
C ARG A 258 5.10 6.20 -19.87
N HIS A 259 5.65 6.06 -18.66
CA HIS A 259 4.92 5.47 -17.56
C HIS A 259 4.31 6.52 -16.64
N VAL A 260 3.16 6.19 -16.10
CA VAL A 260 2.66 6.82 -14.89
C VAL A 260 3.17 5.98 -13.72
N ILE A 261 3.87 6.61 -12.80
CA ILE A 261 4.34 6.00 -11.56
C ILE A 261 3.51 6.59 -10.43
N LEU A 262 2.75 5.78 -9.73
CA LEU A 262 1.95 6.18 -8.59
C LEU A 262 2.53 5.60 -7.31
N LEU A 263 2.95 6.48 -6.40
CA LEU A 263 3.42 6.11 -5.07
C LEU A 263 2.48 6.70 -4.02
N GLU A 264 1.72 5.84 -3.36
CA GLU A 264 0.70 6.27 -2.42
C GLU A 264 1.19 6.23 -0.97
N ASP A 265 0.67 7.19 -0.18
CA ASP A 265 0.84 7.25 1.27
C ASP A 265 2.30 7.33 1.74
N LEU A 266 3.07 8.27 1.16
CA LEU A 266 4.50 8.48 1.47
C LEU A 266 4.79 8.61 2.97
N HIS A 267 3.85 9.09 3.76
CA HIS A 267 4.00 9.20 5.22
C HIS A 267 4.15 7.84 5.93
N TRP A 268 3.98 6.72 5.21
CA TRP A 268 4.26 5.37 5.68
C TRP A 268 5.54 4.77 5.10
N PHE A 269 6.30 5.53 4.31
CA PHE A 269 7.55 5.03 3.75
C PHE A 269 8.61 4.84 4.85
N ASP A 270 9.49 3.87 4.64
CA ASP A 270 10.72 3.69 5.41
C ASP A 270 11.84 4.55 4.82
N GLY A 271 12.93 4.75 5.58
CA GLY A 271 14.03 5.60 5.14
C GLY A 271 14.72 5.14 3.84
N ALA A 272 14.73 3.85 3.53
CA ALA A 272 15.28 3.34 2.27
C ALA A 272 14.35 3.67 1.08
N SER A 273 13.04 3.55 1.29
CA SER A 273 12.02 3.98 0.31
C SER A 273 12.09 5.48 0.04
N ASP A 274 12.26 6.32 1.07
CA ASP A 274 12.41 7.77 0.91
C ASP A 274 13.67 8.13 0.11
N THR A 275 14.81 7.51 0.40
CA THR A 275 16.05 7.71 -0.36
C THR A 275 15.91 7.29 -1.83
N TYR A 276 15.20 6.18 -2.07
CA TYR A 276 14.90 5.74 -3.42
C TYR A 276 13.97 6.72 -4.14
N LEU A 277 12.91 7.18 -3.47
CA LEU A 277 11.99 8.19 -4.01
C LEU A 277 12.74 9.47 -4.39
N GLU A 278 13.64 9.97 -3.57
CA GLU A 278 14.46 11.16 -3.87
C GLU A 278 15.26 10.97 -5.17
N THR A 279 15.94 9.82 -5.31
CA THR A 279 16.66 9.46 -6.53
C THR A 279 15.73 9.40 -7.76
N THR A 280 14.52 8.85 -7.59
CA THR A 280 13.51 8.77 -8.65
C THR A 280 13.04 10.16 -9.06
N VAL A 281 12.67 11.01 -8.09
CA VAL A 281 12.25 12.40 -8.32
C VAL A 281 13.31 13.19 -9.10
N GLU A 282 14.57 13.06 -8.73
CA GLU A 282 15.70 13.72 -9.41
C GLU A 282 15.90 13.23 -10.86
N SER A 283 15.45 12.02 -11.15
CA SER A 283 15.60 11.41 -12.48
C SER A 283 14.44 11.71 -13.43
N VAL A 284 13.27 12.07 -12.89
CA VAL A 284 12.03 12.27 -13.69
C VAL A 284 12.13 13.37 -14.75
N PRO A 285 12.76 14.55 -14.52
CA PRO A 285 12.69 15.69 -15.45
C PRO A 285 13.14 15.37 -16.89
N ASP A 286 14.14 14.51 -17.02
CA ASP A 286 14.74 14.14 -18.31
C ASP A 286 14.07 12.90 -18.95
N THR A 287 12.90 12.53 -18.46
CA THR A 287 12.14 11.38 -18.94
C THR A 287 10.77 11.80 -19.49
N ARG A 288 9.99 10.83 -19.94
CA ARG A 288 8.59 11.01 -20.31
C ARG A 288 7.62 10.49 -19.23
N ASN A 289 8.12 10.31 -18.00
CA ASN A 289 7.34 9.77 -16.91
C ASN A 289 6.56 10.84 -16.16
N LEU A 290 5.37 10.50 -15.73
CA LEU A 290 4.61 11.23 -14.73
C LEU A 290 4.70 10.48 -13.39
N LEU A 291 5.37 11.08 -12.40
CA LEU A 291 5.38 10.58 -11.03
C LEU A 291 4.27 11.28 -10.24
N ILE A 292 3.34 10.51 -9.74
CA ILE A 292 2.29 10.98 -8.83
C ILE A 292 2.59 10.41 -7.45
N VAL A 293 2.61 11.27 -6.46
CA VAL A 293 2.81 10.86 -5.07
C VAL A 293 1.66 11.35 -4.20
N THR A 294 1.21 10.54 -3.24
CA THR A 294 0.19 10.97 -2.29
C THR A 294 0.73 11.00 -0.87
N PHE A 295 0.37 12.03 -0.13
CA PHE A 295 0.80 12.17 1.27
C PHE A 295 -0.12 13.10 2.05
N ARG A 296 0.07 13.13 3.38
CA ARG A 296 -0.62 14.05 4.28
C ARG A 296 0.16 15.37 4.40
N PRO A 297 -0.51 16.47 4.81
CA PRO A 297 0.13 17.79 4.88
C PRO A 297 1.39 17.86 5.75
N GLU A 298 1.52 16.98 6.74
CA GLU A 298 2.68 16.91 7.63
C GLU A 298 3.93 16.28 7.00
N TYR A 299 3.81 15.63 5.84
CA TYR A 299 4.98 15.08 5.14
C TYR A 299 5.69 16.18 4.36
N HIS A 300 7.00 16.31 4.57
CA HIS A 300 7.87 17.26 3.89
C HIS A 300 9.16 16.60 3.43
N ALA A 301 9.61 16.98 2.22
CA ALA A 301 10.85 16.49 1.65
C ALA A 301 11.54 17.58 0.81
N PRO A 302 12.89 17.62 0.77
CA PRO A 302 13.64 18.67 0.05
C PRO A 302 13.32 18.75 -1.45
N TRP A 303 12.98 17.63 -2.09
CA TRP A 303 12.66 17.60 -3.50
C TRP A 303 11.36 18.36 -3.86
N MET A 304 10.51 18.71 -2.89
CA MET A 304 9.30 19.51 -3.11
C MET A 304 9.60 20.97 -3.51
N GLU A 305 10.83 21.43 -3.35
CA GLU A 305 11.27 22.74 -3.81
C GLU A 305 11.72 22.77 -5.29
N ARG A 306 11.71 21.62 -5.96
CA ARG A 306 12.16 21.52 -7.33
C ARG A 306 11.13 22.10 -8.32
N PRO A 307 11.57 22.75 -9.43
CA PRO A 307 10.68 23.45 -10.36
C PRO A 307 9.76 22.52 -11.16
N TYR A 308 10.06 21.23 -11.23
CA TYR A 308 9.24 20.21 -11.88
C TYR A 308 8.28 19.50 -10.92
N TYR A 309 8.29 19.86 -9.65
CA TYR A 309 7.30 19.44 -8.66
C TYR A 309 6.08 20.37 -8.69
N GLN A 310 4.89 19.80 -8.71
CA GLN A 310 3.64 20.51 -8.67
C GLN A 310 2.78 19.99 -7.51
N PRO A 311 2.50 20.79 -6.47
CA PRO A 311 1.55 20.41 -5.45
C PRO A 311 0.11 20.46 -6.00
N LEU A 312 -0.68 19.43 -5.67
CA LEU A 312 -2.10 19.32 -5.96
C LEU A 312 -2.86 19.12 -4.63
N PRO A 313 -3.16 20.20 -3.91
CA PRO A 313 -3.86 20.11 -2.63
C PRO A 313 -5.33 19.76 -2.83
N LEU A 314 -5.78 18.68 -2.17
CA LEU A 314 -7.19 18.28 -2.16
C LEU A 314 -7.91 18.94 -0.99
N GLN A 315 -8.85 19.80 -1.32
CA GLN A 315 -9.81 20.34 -0.36
C GLN A 315 -10.95 19.33 -0.12
N PRO A 316 -11.69 19.43 1.00
CA PRO A 316 -12.94 18.71 1.15
C PRO A 316 -13.85 18.97 -0.06
N LEU A 317 -14.69 17.99 -0.39
CA LEU A 317 -15.69 18.17 -1.45
C LEU A 317 -16.64 19.33 -1.07
N ASP A 318 -17.06 20.09 -2.07
CA ASP A 318 -18.08 21.11 -1.86
C ASP A 318 -19.45 20.48 -1.53
N PRO A 319 -20.37 21.26 -0.94
CA PRO A 319 -21.68 20.75 -0.55
C PRO A 319 -22.48 20.16 -1.72
N GLU A 320 -22.31 20.69 -2.93
CA GLU A 320 -23.03 20.23 -4.12
C GLU A 320 -22.53 18.86 -4.56
N ALA A 321 -21.22 18.63 -4.56
CA ALA A 321 -20.61 17.33 -4.82
C ALA A 321 -20.99 16.29 -3.74
N ILE A 322 -21.01 16.71 -2.45
CA ILE A 322 -21.47 15.83 -1.36
C ILE A 322 -22.94 15.45 -1.56
N TYR A 323 -23.79 16.41 -1.92
CA TYR A 323 -25.20 16.13 -2.20
C TYR A 323 -25.36 15.15 -3.37
N GLY A 324 -24.56 15.32 -4.44
CA GLY A 324 -24.53 14.39 -5.57
C GLY A 324 -24.17 12.96 -5.17
N LEU A 325 -23.15 12.78 -4.31
CA LEU A 325 -22.76 11.48 -3.76
C LEU A 325 -23.87 10.83 -2.92
N LEU A 326 -24.49 11.62 -2.05
CA LEU A 326 -25.57 11.12 -1.19
C LEU A 326 -26.77 10.66 -2.02
N ARG A 327 -27.12 11.44 -3.04
CA ARG A 327 -28.21 11.10 -3.95
C ARG A 327 -27.93 9.82 -4.76
N ASP A 328 -26.68 9.62 -5.17
CA ASP A 328 -26.26 8.41 -5.88
C ASP A 328 -26.41 7.15 -5.00
N GLN A 329 -26.02 7.26 -3.72
CA GLN A 329 -26.01 6.12 -2.80
C GLN A 329 -27.38 5.82 -2.15
N LEU A 330 -28.18 6.85 -1.87
CA LEU A 330 -29.39 6.74 -1.06
C LEU A 330 -30.67 6.91 -1.89
N GLY A 331 -30.54 7.26 -3.17
CA GLY A 331 -31.67 7.55 -4.04
C GLY A 331 -32.17 9.01 -3.90
N PRO A 332 -33.21 9.38 -4.65
CA PRO A 332 -33.68 10.77 -4.77
C PRO A 332 -34.49 11.31 -3.57
N ASP A 333 -34.72 10.49 -2.54
CA ASP A 333 -35.58 10.89 -1.41
C ASP A 333 -34.79 11.71 -0.36
N PRO A 334 -35.08 13.01 -0.20
CA PRO A 334 -34.37 13.90 0.73
C PRO A 334 -34.59 13.57 2.21
N VAL A 335 -35.58 12.78 2.57
CA VAL A 335 -35.87 12.41 3.97
C VAL A 335 -34.80 11.45 4.53
N SER A 336 -34.15 10.68 3.67
CA SER A 336 -33.09 9.75 4.06
C SER A 336 -31.80 10.44 4.53
N TYR A 337 -31.58 11.71 4.19
CA TYR A 337 -30.33 12.43 4.51
C TYR A 337 -30.30 13.02 5.92
N THR A 338 -31.43 13.22 6.58
CA THR A 338 -31.50 13.88 7.89
C THR A 338 -31.09 12.99 9.05
N HIS A 339 -30.92 11.68 8.81
CA HIS A 339 -30.55 10.70 9.83
C HIS A 339 -29.16 10.10 9.66
N LEU A 340 -28.39 10.54 8.66
CA LEU A 340 -27.00 10.13 8.51
C LEU A 340 -26.10 10.93 9.45
N THR A 341 -25.86 10.41 10.62
CA THR A 341 -24.69 10.77 11.40
C THR A 341 -23.49 10.12 10.77
N LEU A 342 -22.69 10.91 10.04
CA LEU A 342 -21.33 10.47 9.67
C LEU A 342 -20.60 10.10 10.97
N PRO A 343 -19.95 8.96 11.06
CA PRO A 343 -19.13 8.65 12.22
C PRO A 343 -17.97 9.68 12.25
N THR A 344 -18.13 10.67 13.12
CA THR A 344 -17.16 11.74 13.38
C THR A 344 -16.07 11.32 14.36
N THR A 345 -15.88 10.05 14.59
CA THR A 345 -14.76 9.60 15.42
C THR A 345 -13.47 9.59 14.61
N PRO A 346 -12.54 10.50 14.90
CA PRO A 346 -11.18 10.32 14.43
C PRO A 346 -10.63 9.08 15.14
N TYR A 347 -10.38 8.03 14.41
CA TYR A 347 -9.60 6.93 14.95
C TYR A 347 -8.15 7.41 15.08
N VAL A 348 -7.74 7.62 16.34
CA VAL A 348 -6.35 7.80 16.75
C VAL A 348 -5.56 6.53 16.48
#